data_0123bd989cd341121b5c1c2cc4911e6a
#
_entry.id   0123bd989cd341121b5c1c2cc4911e6a
#
_cell.length_a   1.000
_cell.length_b   1.000
_cell.length_c   1.000
_cell.angle_alpha   90.00
_cell.angle_beta   90.00
_cell.angle_gamma   90.00
#
_symmetry.space_group_name_H-M   'P 1'
#
loop_
_entity.id
_entity.type
_entity.pdbx_description
1 polymer ?
#
loop_
_entity_poly.entity_id
_entity_poly.type
_entity_poly.pdbx_seq_one_letter_code
_entity_poly.pdbx_strand_id
1 'polypeptide(L)'
;TMKTDFLVIGSGAAGLSFALKAAEHGHVTLVTKGKMDECNTNYAQGGICSVTYAPDTFEKHIHDTLVCGAGKCDPAAVELVVRRAPELIRDLIAWGTKFDKTPDGRFELNREGGHTEHRILHHEDLTGAEIERALITSVRKHPNITVLEHHFAIDLLTQHHLGEFVTRH
;
A
#
# COMPACT_ATOMS: atom_id res chain seq x y z
N THR A 1 10.99 -13.13 25.27
CA THR A 1 9.78 -13.26 24.41
C THR A 1 9.16 -11.91 24.26
N MET A 2 9.06 -11.41 23.04
CA MET A 2 8.34 -10.18 22.72
C MET A 2 6.86 -10.51 22.53
N LYS A 3 5.97 -9.68 23.07
CA LYS A 3 4.53 -9.80 22.85
C LYS A 3 4.09 -8.62 21.98
N THR A 4 3.19 -8.88 21.05
CA THR A 4 2.60 -7.86 20.16
C THR A 4 1.16 -8.26 19.84
N ASP A 5 0.31 -7.29 19.57
CA ASP A 5 -1.07 -7.54 19.15
C ASP A 5 -1.13 -7.89 17.66
N PHE A 6 -0.27 -7.24 16.87
CA PHE A 6 -0.16 -7.46 15.42
C PHE A 6 1.28 -7.70 15.02
N LEU A 7 1.53 -8.77 14.28
CA LEU A 7 2.80 -9.04 13.63
C LEU A 7 2.67 -8.76 12.13
N VAL A 8 3.49 -7.84 11.62
CA VAL A 8 3.57 -7.51 10.20
C VAL A 8 4.90 -8.02 9.65
N ILE A 9 4.85 -8.81 8.59
CA ILE A 9 6.04 -9.35 7.93
C ILE A 9 6.19 -8.69 6.57
N GLY A 10 7.23 -7.87 6.41
CA GLY A 10 7.55 -7.11 5.21
C GLY A 10 7.26 -5.63 5.33
N SER A 11 8.15 -4.83 4.76
CA SER A 11 8.17 -3.37 4.85
C SER A 11 7.81 -2.65 3.54
N GLY A 12 7.22 -3.32 2.55
CA GLY A 12 6.67 -2.64 1.38
C GLY A 12 5.37 -1.88 1.70
N ALA A 13 4.83 -1.14 0.74
CA ALA A 13 3.64 -0.28 0.91
C ALA A 13 2.47 -0.97 1.62
N ALA A 14 2.21 -2.25 1.33
CA ALA A 14 1.13 -3.01 1.96
C ALA A 14 1.39 -3.22 3.46
N GLY A 15 2.61 -3.66 3.84
CA GLY A 15 2.98 -3.89 5.24
C GLY A 15 2.99 -2.61 6.05
N LEU A 16 3.59 -1.54 5.51
CA LEU A 16 3.66 -0.24 6.18
C LEU A 16 2.27 0.39 6.36
N SER A 17 1.43 0.37 5.33
CA SER A 17 0.05 0.90 5.41
C SER A 17 -0.79 0.11 6.41
N PHE A 18 -0.66 -1.23 6.41
CA PHE A 18 -1.35 -2.06 7.40
C PHE A 18 -0.85 -1.74 8.82
N ALA A 19 0.47 -1.63 9.01
CA ALA A 19 1.04 -1.33 10.32
C ALA A 19 0.53 -0.01 10.89
N LEU A 20 0.44 1.05 10.06
CA LEU A 20 -0.09 2.36 10.48
C LEU A 20 -1.55 2.27 10.92
N LYS A 21 -2.40 1.55 10.19
CA LYS A 21 -3.81 1.36 10.54
C LYS A 21 -3.99 0.44 11.76
N ALA A 22 -3.25 -0.65 11.84
CA ALA A 22 -3.33 -1.60 12.97
C ALA A 22 -2.84 -0.98 14.30
N ALA A 23 -1.89 -0.05 14.23
CA ALA A 23 -1.35 0.63 15.40
C ALA A 23 -2.34 1.54 16.13
N GLU A 24 -3.48 1.88 15.50
CA GLU A 24 -4.61 2.53 16.16
C GLU A 24 -5.37 1.59 17.11
N HIS A 25 -5.19 0.27 16.94
CA HIS A 25 -5.90 -0.78 17.68
C HIS A 25 -5.04 -1.58 18.64
N GLY A 26 -3.71 -1.44 18.58
CA GLY A 26 -2.80 -2.15 19.46
C GLY A 26 -1.34 -1.98 19.07
N HIS A 27 -0.47 -2.70 19.77
CA HIS A 27 0.96 -2.67 19.49
C HIS A 27 1.30 -3.52 18.26
N VAL A 28 2.03 -2.94 17.32
CA VAL A 28 2.49 -3.58 16.09
C VAL A 28 3.98 -3.87 16.16
N THR A 29 4.37 -5.10 15.84
CA THR A 29 5.78 -5.41 15.53
C THR A 29 5.90 -5.66 14.03
N LEU A 30 6.69 -4.83 13.35
CA LEU A 30 7.00 -4.98 11.93
C LEU A 30 8.38 -5.61 11.78
N VAL A 31 8.44 -6.71 11.05
CA VAL A 31 9.68 -7.47 10.80
C VAL A 31 10.04 -7.39 9.33
N THR A 32 11.27 -7.04 9.01
CA THR A 32 11.78 -7.05 7.63
C THR A 32 13.17 -7.67 7.55
N LYS A 33 13.41 -8.44 6.48
CA LYS A 33 14.66 -9.20 6.27
C LYS A 33 15.89 -8.33 6.03
N GLY A 34 15.69 -7.11 5.50
CA GLY A 34 16.73 -6.13 5.23
C GLY A 34 16.43 -4.81 5.92
N LYS A 35 16.90 -3.72 5.34
CA LYS A 35 16.46 -2.37 5.68
C LYS A 35 15.01 -2.16 5.26
N MET A 36 14.31 -1.24 5.88
CA MET A 36 12.91 -0.97 5.56
C MET A 36 12.69 -0.54 4.11
N ASP A 37 13.61 0.23 3.55
CA ASP A 37 13.56 0.75 2.19
C ASP A 37 13.98 -0.26 1.11
N GLU A 38 14.44 -1.45 1.51
CA GLU A 38 14.83 -2.52 0.57
C GLU A 38 13.61 -3.35 0.16
N CYS A 39 12.77 -2.80 -0.69
CA CYS A 39 11.52 -3.43 -1.15
C CYS A 39 11.15 -3.00 -2.58
N ASN A 40 10.26 -3.77 -3.21
CA ASN A 40 9.79 -3.48 -4.57
C ASN A 40 9.07 -2.13 -4.70
N THR A 41 8.42 -1.66 -3.64
CA THR A 41 7.77 -0.34 -3.64
C THR A 41 8.78 0.77 -3.90
N ASN A 42 9.94 0.71 -3.24
CA ASN A 42 10.99 1.71 -3.40
C ASN A 42 11.54 1.80 -4.83
N TYR A 43 11.50 0.69 -5.57
CA TYR A 43 12.00 0.61 -6.95
C TYR A 43 10.92 0.85 -8.02
N ALA A 44 9.66 1.05 -7.63
CA ALA A 44 8.59 1.31 -8.57
C ALA A 44 8.70 2.72 -9.16
N GLN A 45 8.83 2.82 -10.48
CA GLN A 45 9.01 4.08 -11.20
C GLN A 45 7.70 4.69 -11.66
N GLY A 46 6.72 3.85 -12.02
CA GLY A 46 5.39 4.28 -12.44
C GLY A 46 4.61 5.01 -11.34
N GLY A 47 3.45 5.51 -11.70
CA GLY A 47 2.57 6.17 -10.76
C GLY A 47 1.54 5.23 -10.13
N ILE A 48 0.61 5.82 -9.41
CA ILE A 48 -0.53 5.12 -8.81
C ILE A 48 -1.84 5.64 -9.40
N CYS A 49 -2.70 4.72 -9.86
CA CYS A 49 -3.93 5.06 -10.56
C CYS A 49 -5.07 5.36 -9.59
N SER A 50 -5.75 6.48 -9.79
CA SER A 50 -6.98 6.80 -9.06
C SER A 50 -7.87 7.74 -9.88
N VAL A 51 -9.16 7.49 -9.86
CA VAL A 51 -10.14 8.45 -10.41
C VAL A 51 -10.11 9.71 -9.56
N THR A 52 -9.68 10.82 -10.14
CA THR A 52 -9.44 12.06 -9.40
C THR A 52 -10.29 13.23 -9.94
N TYR A 53 -10.36 13.40 -11.24
CA TYR A 53 -11.05 14.51 -11.89
C TYR A 53 -11.89 14.05 -13.07
N ALA A 54 -12.98 14.79 -13.36
CA ALA A 54 -13.68 14.64 -14.63
C ALA A 54 -12.73 14.95 -15.83
N PRO A 55 -12.88 14.25 -16.97
CA PRO A 55 -13.99 13.38 -17.34
C PRO A 55 -13.81 11.90 -16.96
N ASP A 56 -12.83 11.54 -16.12
CA ASP A 56 -12.63 10.17 -15.67
C ASP A 56 -13.74 9.70 -14.72
N THR A 57 -14.06 8.39 -14.76
CA THR A 57 -15.04 7.74 -13.89
C THR A 57 -14.56 6.37 -13.44
N PHE A 58 -15.16 5.85 -12.38
CA PHE A 58 -14.88 4.49 -11.90
C PHE A 58 -15.16 3.45 -12.97
N GLU A 59 -16.24 3.60 -13.72
CA GLU A 59 -16.67 2.68 -14.77
C GLU A 59 -15.64 2.62 -15.91
N LYS A 60 -15.09 3.77 -16.32
CA LYS A 60 -13.99 3.83 -17.31
C LYS A 60 -12.74 3.11 -16.78
N HIS A 61 -12.35 3.38 -15.53
CA HIS A 61 -11.16 2.75 -14.94
C HIS A 61 -11.33 1.24 -14.78
N ILE A 62 -12.49 0.77 -14.31
CA ILE A 62 -12.83 -0.65 -14.21
C ILE A 62 -12.78 -1.30 -15.60
N HIS A 63 -13.40 -0.68 -16.61
CA HIS A 63 -13.39 -1.16 -17.98
C HIS A 63 -11.97 -1.32 -18.53
N ASP A 64 -11.15 -0.24 -18.43
CA ASP A 64 -9.77 -0.27 -18.88
C ASP A 64 -8.96 -1.40 -18.23
N THR A 65 -9.14 -1.59 -16.92
CA THR A 65 -8.46 -2.65 -16.16
C THR A 65 -8.87 -4.05 -16.63
N LEU A 66 -10.17 -4.28 -16.85
CA LEU A 66 -10.67 -5.57 -17.32
C LEU A 66 -10.21 -5.88 -18.75
N VAL A 67 -10.17 -4.87 -19.62
CA VAL A 67 -9.67 -5.01 -21.00
C VAL A 67 -8.17 -5.37 -20.99
N CYS A 68 -7.36 -4.63 -20.24
CA CYS A 68 -5.92 -4.92 -20.11
C CYS A 68 -5.65 -6.28 -19.48
N GLY A 69 -6.50 -6.71 -18.58
CA GLY A 69 -6.38 -8.01 -17.91
C GLY A 69 -6.74 -9.20 -18.78
N ALA A 70 -7.26 -8.99 -20.01
CA ALA A 70 -7.52 -10.01 -21.02
C ALA A 70 -8.25 -11.25 -20.46
N GLY A 71 -9.27 -11.05 -19.62
CA GLY A 71 -10.07 -12.12 -19.01
C GLY A 71 -9.40 -12.82 -17.81
N LYS A 72 -8.29 -12.32 -17.29
CA LYS A 72 -7.60 -12.88 -16.10
C LYS A 72 -7.98 -12.17 -14.80
N CYS A 73 -8.69 -11.04 -14.87
CA CYS A 73 -9.10 -10.31 -13.70
C CYS A 73 -10.32 -10.95 -13.01
N ASP A 74 -10.34 -10.84 -11.68
CA ASP A 74 -11.59 -10.97 -10.92
C ASP A 74 -12.30 -9.61 -10.95
N PRO A 75 -13.49 -9.49 -11.57
CA PRO A 75 -14.19 -8.21 -11.68
C PRO A 75 -14.56 -7.58 -10.33
N ALA A 76 -14.89 -8.39 -9.33
CA ALA A 76 -15.23 -7.91 -7.99
C ALA A 76 -14.01 -7.30 -7.29
N ALA A 77 -12.85 -7.93 -7.43
CA ALA A 77 -11.59 -7.40 -6.92
C ALA A 77 -11.21 -6.08 -7.63
N VAL A 78 -11.35 -6.01 -8.95
CA VAL A 78 -11.10 -4.79 -9.73
C VAL A 78 -11.99 -3.65 -9.26
N GLU A 79 -13.30 -3.89 -9.14
CA GLU A 79 -14.26 -2.88 -8.68
C GLU A 79 -13.92 -2.38 -7.27
N LEU A 80 -13.62 -3.29 -6.35
CA LEU A 80 -13.22 -2.96 -4.98
C LEU A 80 -11.98 -2.04 -4.97
N VAL A 81 -10.93 -2.42 -5.69
CA VAL A 81 -9.66 -1.66 -5.71
C VAL A 81 -9.87 -0.28 -6.33
N VAL A 82 -10.53 -0.20 -7.48
CA VAL A 82 -10.75 1.05 -8.20
C VAL A 82 -11.61 2.03 -7.37
N ARG A 83 -12.68 1.55 -6.75
CA ARG A 83 -13.56 2.42 -5.95
C ARG A 83 -12.93 2.87 -4.64
N ARG A 84 -12.03 2.07 -4.05
CA ARG A 84 -11.32 2.42 -2.82
C ARG A 84 -10.10 3.34 -3.05
N ALA A 85 -9.56 3.39 -4.27
CA ALA A 85 -8.33 4.12 -4.58
C ALA A 85 -8.35 5.59 -4.13
N PRO A 86 -9.41 6.42 -4.36
CA PRO A 86 -9.38 7.82 -3.92
C PRO A 86 -9.27 8.02 -2.41
N GLU A 87 -9.86 7.11 -1.61
CA GLU A 87 -9.72 7.12 -0.15
C GLU A 87 -8.28 6.80 0.25
N LEU A 88 -7.72 5.75 -0.34
CA LEU A 88 -6.37 5.29 -0.02
C LEU A 88 -5.29 6.30 -0.45
N ILE A 89 -5.51 7.04 -1.53
CA ILE A 89 -4.64 8.16 -1.93
C ILE A 89 -4.65 9.26 -0.86
N ARG A 90 -5.81 9.58 -0.29
CA ARG A 90 -5.89 10.54 0.82
C ARG A 90 -5.12 10.06 2.06
N ASP A 91 -5.19 8.76 2.37
CA ASP A 91 -4.39 8.18 3.45
C ASP A 91 -2.88 8.35 3.20
N LEU A 92 -2.41 8.04 1.97
CA LEU A 92 -1.00 8.23 1.61
C LEU A 92 -0.56 9.69 1.76
N ILE A 93 -1.39 10.64 1.35
CA ILE A 93 -1.12 12.07 1.50
C ILE A 93 -1.09 12.46 2.98
N ALA A 94 -2.02 11.96 3.78
CA ALA A 94 -2.05 12.21 5.22
C ALA A 94 -0.80 11.66 5.93
N TRP A 95 -0.25 10.55 5.44
CA TRP A 95 1.03 9.99 5.91
C TRP A 95 2.25 10.69 5.31
N GLY A 96 2.07 11.73 4.48
CA GLY A 96 3.13 12.61 4.02
C GLY A 96 3.69 12.30 2.63
N THR A 97 3.00 11.49 1.81
CA THR A 97 3.33 11.31 0.40
C THR A 97 3.04 12.60 -0.38
N LYS A 98 3.99 13.02 -1.20
CA LYS A 98 3.87 14.19 -2.05
C LYS A 98 3.71 13.73 -3.49
N PHE A 99 2.59 14.08 -4.10
CA PHE A 99 2.37 13.92 -5.53
C PHE A 99 2.58 15.27 -6.24
N ASP A 100 3.03 15.21 -7.48
CA ASP A 100 3.28 16.39 -8.29
C ASP A 100 1.99 17.16 -8.56
N LYS A 101 2.12 18.48 -8.64
CA LYS A 101 1.00 19.39 -8.80
C LYS A 101 1.29 20.40 -9.90
N THR A 102 0.26 20.71 -10.63
CA THR A 102 0.22 21.84 -11.56
C THR A 102 0.30 23.18 -10.82
N PRO A 103 0.64 24.30 -11.51
CA PRO A 103 0.77 25.61 -10.86
C PRO A 103 -0.51 26.12 -10.17
N ASP A 104 -1.68 25.64 -10.57
CA ASP A 104 -2.98 25.92 -9.95
C ASP A 104 -3.28 25.02 -8.72
N GLY A 105 -2.34 24.15 -8.32
CA GLY A 105 -2.43 23.32 -7.13
C GLY A 105 -3.19 22.00 -7.30
N ARG A 106 -3.67 21.66 -8.49
CA ARG A 106 -4.27 20.37 -8.81
C ARG A 106 -3.18 19.32 -8.96
N PHE A 107 -3.51 18.02 -8.76
CA PHE A 107 -2.57 16.95 -9.07
C PHE A 107 -2.30 16.94 -10.58
N GLU A 108 -1.03 16.85 -10.93
CA GLU A 108 -0.60 16.52 -12.27
C GLU A 108 -0.82 15.03 -12.51
N LEU A 109 -1.57 14.70 -13.56
CA LEU A 109 -1.96 13.32 -13.84
C LEU A 109 -1.39 12.87 -15.17
N ASN A 110 -0.71 11.75 -15.17
CA ASN A 110 -0.23 11.08 -16.37
C ASN A 110 -1.25 10.06 -16.91
N ARG A 111 -1.05 9.67 -18.17
CA ARG A 111 -1.75 8.58 -18.83
C ARG A 111 -0.72 7.63 -19.43
N GLU A 112 -0.79 6.36 -19.07
CA GLU A 112 0.03 5.30 -19.64
C GLU A 112 -0.80 4.34 -20.48
N GLY A 113 -0.13 3.34 -21.09
CA GLY A 113 -0.79 2.34 -21.92
C GLY A 113 -1.92 1.62 -21.17
N GLY A 114 -3.03 1.38 -21.89
CA GLY A 114 -4.21 0.74 -21.31
C GLY A 114 -5.19 1.67 -20.61
N HIS A 115 -4.83 2.93 -20.36
CA HIS A 115 -5.75 3.92 -19.78
C HIS A 115 -6.38 4.80 -20.84
N THR A 116 -7.69 4.98 -20.77
CA THR A 116 -8.44 5.91 -21.66
C THR A 116 -8.35 7.35 -21.14
N GLU A 117 -8.12 7.56 -19.84
CA GLU A 117 -8.08 8.87 -19.19
C GLU A 117 -6.76 9.10 -18.43
N HIS A 118 -6.46 10.37 -18.12
CA HIS A 118 -5.37 10.77 -17.25
C HIS A 118 -5.79 10.51 -15.78
N ARG A 119 -5.19 9.53 -15.12
CA ARG A 119 -5.53 9.13 -13.74
C ARG A 119 -4.35 8.69 -12.89
N ILE A 120 -3.14 8.85 -13.41
CA ILE A 120 -1.93 8.37 -12.74
C ILE A 120 -1.30 9.51 -11.97
N LEU A 121 -1.39 9.42 -10.62
CA LEU A 121 -0.65 10.31 -9.73
C LEU A 121 0.82 9.84 -9.70
N HIS A 122 1.73 10.80 -9.72
CA HIS A 122 3.17 10.52 -9.74
C HIS A 122 3.96 11.52 -8.89
N HIS A 123 5.19 11.21 -8.63
CA HIS A 123 6.20 12.09 -8.05
C HIS A 123 7.47 11.93 -8.87
N GLU A 124 7.73 12.88 -9.78
CA GLU A 124 8.79 12.77 -10.78
C GLU A 124 8.80 11.37 -11.42
N ASP A 125 9.99 10.73 -11.53
CA ASP A 125 10.14 9.35 -12.00
C ASP A 125 10.34 8.34 -10.85
N LEU A 126 10.02 8.73 -9.61
CA LEU A 126 10.33 7.99 -8.39
C LEU A 126 9.13 7.88 -7.44
N THR A 127 7.94 7.68 -7.99
CA THR A 127 6.69 7.64 -7.22
C THR A 127 6.72 6.59 -6.10
N GLY A 128 7.25 5.40 -6.38
CA GLY A 128 7.36 4.36 -5.39
C GLY A 128 8.30 4.73 -4.24
N ALA A 129 9.44 5.34 -4.54
CA ALA A 129 10.39 5.79 -3.52
C ALA A 129 9.80 6.88 -2.63
N GLU A 130 9.01 7.81 -3.17
CA GLU A 130 8.32 8.84 -2.39
C GLU A 130 7.24 8.25 -1.47
N ILE A 131 6.44 7.31 -1.96
CA ILE A 131 5.45 6.59 -1.14
C ILE A 131 6.15 5.85 0.00
N GLU A 132 7.21 5.11 -0.31
CA GLU A 132 7.98 4.34 0.67
C GLU A 132 8.61 5.26 1.73
N ARG A 133 9.25 6.35 1.31
CA ARG A 133 9.81 7.37 2.20
C ARG A 133 8.78 7.92 3.20
N ALA A 134 7.59 8.26 2.70
CA ALA A 134 6.52 8.82 3.52
C ALA A 134 6.01 7.81 4.55
N LEU A 135 5.74 6.57 4.10
CA LEU A 135 5.26 5.49 4.95
C LEU A 135 6.30 5.12 6.03
N ILE A 136 7.57 4.94 5.67
CA ILE A 136 8.66 4.66 6.63
C ILE A 136 8.76 5.78 7.67
N THR A 137 8.69 7.03 7.23
CA THR A 137 8.75 8.19 8.14
C THR A 137 7.61 8.16 9.15
N SER A 138 6.39 7.84 8.71
CA SER A 138 5.21 7.75 9.56
C SER A 138 5.28 6.57 10.52
N VAL A 139 5.70 5.40 10.04
CA VAL A 139 5.88 4.20 10.87
C VAL A 139 6.93 4.45 11.97
N ARG A 140 8.08 5.04 11.63
CA ARG A 140 9.14 5.31 12.62
C ARG A 140 8.75 6.33 13.69
N LYS A 141 7.79 7.19 13.42
CA LYS A 141 7.27 8.18 14.38
C LYS A 141 6.13 7.63 15.25
N HIS A 142 5.55 6.49 14.86
CA HIS A 142 4.36 5.99 15.54
C HIS A 142 4.73 5.26 16.84
N PRO A 143 4.17 5.68 18.02
CA PRO A 143 4.57 5.14 19.32
C PRO A 143 4.22 3.67 19.52
N ASN A 144 3.20 3.17 18.83
CA ASN A 144 2.73 1.79 18.95
C ASN A 144 3.35 0.85 17.90
N ILE A 145 4.38 1.28 17.16
CA ILE A 145 5.04 0.43 16.16
C ILE A 145 6.49 0.19 16.55
N THR A 146 6.86 -1.07 16.70
CA THR A 146 8.25 -1.51 16.84
C THR A 146 8.73 -2.11 15.52
N VAL A 147 9.86 -1.64 15.01
CA VAL A 147 10.45 -2.13 13.76
C VAL A 147 11.68 -2.98 14.06
N LEU A 148 11.73 -4.16 13.46
CA LEU A 148 12.86 -5.09 13.52
C LEU A 148 13.42 -5.28 12.10
N GLU A 149 14.43 -4.50 11.75
CA GLU A 149 15.21 -4.66 10.52
C GLU A 149 16.18 -5.82 10.65
N HIS A 150 16.61 -6.40 9.52
CA HIS A 150 17.53 -7.55 9.46
C HIS A 150 17.05 -8.80 10.23
N HIS A 151 15.74 -9.00 10.28
CA HIS A 151 15.09 -10.14 10.90
C HIS A 151 14.33 -10.95 9.85
N PHE A 152 14.73 -12.17 9.65
CA PHE A 152 14.08 -13.08 8.70
C PHE A 152 13.02 -13.93 9.40
N ALA A 153 11.78 -13.86 8.93
CA ALA A 153 10.71 -14.75 9.41
C ALA A 153 10.91 -16.14 8.78
N ILE A 154 11.24 -17.13 9.60
CA ILE A 154 11.51 -18.49 9.14
C ILE A 154 10.20 -19.28 9.02
N ASP A 155 9.34 -19.19 10.03
CA ASP A 155 8.09 -19.93 10.11
C ASP A 155 7.10 -19.25 11.06
N LEU A 156 5.82 -19.61 10.94
CA LEU A 156 4.75 -19.22 11.86
C LEU A 156 4.34 -20.43 12.70
N LEU A 157 4.77 -20.43 13.95
CA LEU A 157 4.37 -21.48 14.90
C LEU A 157 2.97 -21.16 15.43
N THR A 158 2.00 -21.91 14.94
CA THR A 158 0.60 -21.83 15.39
C THR A 158 0.31 -22.85 16.48
N GLN A 159 -0.77 -22.69 17.21
CA GLN A 159 -1.25 -23.65 18.19
C GLN A 159 -1.38 -25.07 17.61
N HIS A 160 -1.78 -25.17 16.34
CA HIS A 160 -1.85 -26.43 15.62
C HIS A 160 -0.46 -27.12 15.52
N HIS A 161 0.61 -26.38 15.26
CA HIS A 161 1.98 -26.91 15.23
C HIS A 161 2.46 -27.36 16.61
N LEU A 162 1.92 -26.78 17.68
CA LEU A 162 2.23 -27.15 19.07
C LEU A 162 1.36 -28.29 19.58
N GLY A 163 0.49 -28.87 18.74
CA GLY A 163 -0.43 -29.96 19.16
C GLY A 163 -1.64 -29.47 19.98
N GLU A 164 -1.84 -28.18 20.09
CA GLU A 164 -2.98 -27.60 20.78
C GLU A 164 -4.16 -27.48 19.79
N PHE A 165 -5.15 -28.35 19.95
CA PHE A 165 -6.38 -28.27 19.14
C PHE A 165 -7.33 -27.20 19.74
N VAL A 166 -7.50 -26.09 19.04
CA VAL A 166 -8.53 -25.12 19.39
C VAL A 166 -9.87 -25.65 18.90
N THR A 167 -10.69 -26.18 19.80
CA THR A 167 -12.11 -26.43 19.53
C THR A 167 -12.79 -25.07 19.32
N ARG A 168 -13.22 -24.79 18.09
CA ARG A 168 -14.11 -23.66 17.83
C ARG A 168 -15.49 -24.00 18.45
N HIS A 169 -15.89 -23.25 19.45
CA HIS A 169 -17.27 -23.18 19.93
C HIS A 169 -18.05 -22.17 19.10
#